data_d70a9c2779d4e3e00951ad1fe3da74e8
#
_entry.id   d70a9c2779d4e3e00951ad1fe3da74e8
#
_cell.length_a   1.000
_cell.length_b   1.000
_cell.length_c   1.000
_cell.angle_alpha   90.00
_cell.angle_beta   90.00
_cell.angle_gamma   90.00
#
_symmetry.space_group_name_H-M   'P 1'
#
loop_
_entity.id
_entity.type
_entity.pdbx_description
1 polymer ?
#
loop_
_entity_poly.entity_id
_entity_poly.type
_entity_poly.pdbx_seq_one_letter_code
_entity_poly.pdbx_strand_id
1 'polypeptide(L)'
;VALDENGAIYVWGNRRLGQDMLPDKLQMAAAYGKNLGFKQIEASNQFSAAVTESGELFLWGNGNQADIKVKKEYQGNIEKVALTARGYIALTKDGAAVYAGFQKDNALVRIPDGLDSGVVDIAASSNAVAAVKEDGTVVVWGTCTNGEKNVPAFESKPVELYGGRYHFTALMDDGEVISWGDNTHGQASVPASFNDKEIVTVFAGFYQNYAVTVDGDVETWGLKGYLCGTDDLGRDVFNRLINGGKVTMTVGAISVIIQLIIGIILGGLAGYFGGWVDNIIMRISEIVGGLPFLPFAMILSAIIGTRISVEQRMYLIMVVLGVLSWPGICHLIRAQILSQREQEYVTAAKALGVREKSIIFHHIIPNVM
;
A
#
# COMPACT_ATOMS: atom_id res chain seq x y z
N VAL A 1 -14.69 8.08 -7.65
CA VAL A 1 -15.93 8.52 -8.30
C VAL A 1 -16.20 9.95 -7.89
N ALA A 2 -16.62 10.80 -8.82
CA ALA A 2 -17.08 12.15 -8.55
C ALA A 2 -18.37 12.44 -9.33
N LEU A 3 -19.21 13.28 -8.77
CA LEU A 3 -20.43 13.80 -9.37
C LEU A 3 -20.25 15.32 -9.56
N ASP A 4 -20.51 15.82 -10.75
CA ASP A 4 -20.48 17.26 -10.99
C ASP A 4 -21.87 17.92 -10.81
N GLU A 5 -21.89 19.23 -10.85
CA GLU A 5 -23.12 20.05 -10.70
C GLU A 5 -24.17 19.77 -11.80
N ASN A 6 -23.74 19.23 -12.95
CA ASN A 6 -24.61 18.88 -14.07
C ASN A 6 -25.17 17.46 -13.95
N GLY A 7 -24.77 16.70 -12.92
CA GLY A 7 -25.18 15.32 -12.70
C GLY A 7 -24.40 14.31 -13.53
N ALA A 8 -23.20 14.67 -14.02
CA ALA A 8 -22.32 13.72 -14.69
C ALA A 8 -21.42 13.00 -13.67
N ILE A 9 -21.30 11.68 -13.84
CA ILE A 9 -20.45 10.83 -12.99
C ILE A 9 -19.10 10.61 -13.67
N TYR A 10 -18.02 10.93 -12.98
CA TYR A 10 -16.65 10.70 -13.38
C TYR A 10 -16.04 9.56 -12.57
N VAL A 11 -15.40 8.61 -13.26
CA VAL A 11 -14.78 7.44 -12.61
C VAL A 11 -13.33 7.33 -13.06
N TRP A 12 -12.43 7.11 -12.10
CA TRP A 12 -11.01 6.86 -12.35
C TRP A 12 -10.42 5.96 -11.27
N GLY A 13 -9.25 5.37 -11.52
CA GLY A 13 -8.53 4.52 -10.57
C GLY A 13 -8.29 3.12 -11.08
N ASN A 14 -8.46 2.11 -10.21
CA ASN A 14 -8.20 0.72 -10.55
C ASN A 14 -9.26 0.18 -11.51
N ARG A 15 -8.79 -0.46 -12.62
CA ARG A 15 -9.65 -1.00 -13.71
C ARG A 15 -9.84 -2.50 -13.68
N ARG A 16 -9.13 -3.20 -12.80
CA ARG A 16 -9.02 -4.67 -12.85
C ARG A 16 -10.36 -5.40 -12.72
N LEU A 17 -11.32 -4.81 -12.05
CA LEU A 17 -12.64 -5.41 -11.78
C LEU A 17 -13.78 -4.64 -12.43
N GLY A 18 -13.50 -3.72 -13.37
CA GLY A 18 -14.50 -2.90 -14.05
C GLY A 18 -15.04 -1.74 -13.21
N GLN A 19 -14.29 -1.31 -12.18
CA GLN A 19 -14.71 -0.20 -11.30
C GLN A 19 -14.81 1.14 -12.05
N ASP A 20 -14.11 1.28 -13.16
CA ASP A 20 -14.13 2.46 -14.04
C ASP A 20 -15.13 2.34 -15.21
N MET A 21 -15.87 1.23 -15.32
CA MET A 21 -16.82 0.99 -16.38
C MET A 21 -18.24 1.32 -15.91
N LEU A 22 -18.69 2.52 -16.24
CA LEU A 22 -20.09 2.92 -15.98
C LEU A 22 -21.08 1.98 -16.67
N PRO A 23 -22.22 1.66 -16.04
CA PRO A 23 -23.33 0.95 -16.69
C PRO A 23 -23.80 1.65 -17.97
N ASP A 24 -24.23 0.88 -18.97
CA ASP A 24 -24.66 1.41 -20.30
C ASP A 24 -25.67 2.55 -20.18
N LYS A 25 -26.63 2.45 -19.26
CA LYS A 25 -27.66 3.49 -19.02
C LYS A 25 -27.02 4.81 -18.57
N LEU A 26 -25.98 4.76 -17.75
CA LEU A 26 -25.25 5.94 -17.30
C LEU A 26 -24.36 6.52 -18.41
N GLN A 27 -23.71 5.66 -19.19
CA GLN A 27 -22.93 6.08 -20.35
C GLN A 27 -23.83 6.76 -21.40
N MET A 28 -25.01 6.22 -21.69
CA MET A 28 -25.97 6.82 -22.59
C MET A 28 -26.50 8.15 -22.07
N ALA A 29 -26.84 8.23 -20.78
CA ALA A 29 -27.31 9.49 -20.18
C ALA A 29 -26.26 10.59 -20.31
N ALA A 30 -25.00 10.27 -20.01
CA ALA A 30 -23.87 11.20 -20.17
C ALA A 30 -23.68 11.61 -21.64
N ALA A 31 -23.73 10.66 -22.60
CA ALA A 31 -23.57 10.91 -24.03
C ALA A 31 -24.67 11.84 -24.59
N TYR A 32 -25.89 11.75 -24.07
CA TYR A 32 -27.03 12.58 -24.49
C TYR A 32 -27.23 13.83 -23.60
N GLY A 33 -26.31 14.13 -22.67
CA GLY A 33 -26.43 15.25 -21.74
C GLY A 33 -27.65 15.19 -20.82
N LYS A 34 -28.14 13.99 -20.53
CA LYS A 34 -29.31 13.77 -19.67
C LYS A 34 -28.87 13.68 -18.23
N ASN A 35 -29.25 14.67 -17.42
CA ASN A 35 -29.12 14.61 -15.96
C ASN A 35 -30.15 13.61 -15.39
N LEU A 36 -29.68 12.60 -14.64
CA LEU A 36 -30.54 11.61 -13.99
C LEU A 36 -30.92 11.99 -12.55
N GLY A 37 -30.40 13.12 -12.05
CA GLY A 37 -30.66 13.60 -10.69
C GLY A 37 -30.08 12.65 -9.64
N PHE A 38 -28.75 12.55 -9.56
CA PHE A 38 -28.10 11.75 -8.53
C PHE A 38 -28.02 12.52 -7.21
N LYS A 39 -28.42 11.86 -6.12
CA LYS A 39 -28.31 12.37 -4.75
C LYS A 39 -27.14 11.78 -3.97
N GLN A 40 -26.67 10.61 -4.37
CA GLN A 40 -25.55 9.94 -3.70
C GLN A 40 -24.69 9.19 -4.71
N ILE A 41 -23.38 9.23 -4.49
CA ILE A 41 -22.38 8.34 -5.08
C ILE A 41 -21.60 7.69 -3.95
N GLU A 42 -21.20 6.44 -4.16
CA GLU A 42 -20.47 5.63 -3.18
C GLU A 42 -19.40 4.79 -3.88
N ALA A 43 -18.28 4.57 -3.23
CA ALA A 43 -17.21 3.73 -3.76
C ALA A 43 -16.58 2.87 -2.67
N SER A 44 -16.33 1.61 -3.00
CA SER A 44 -15.59 0.66 -2.17
C SER A 44 -14.41 0.08 -2.95
N ASN A 45 -13.71 -0.89 -2.39
CA ASN A 45 -12.57 -1.54 -3.05
C ASN A 45 -12.91 -2.20 -4.39
N GLN A 46 -14.11 -2.72 -4.55
CA GLN A 46 -14.49 -3.56 -5.69
C GLN A 46 -15.69 -3.03 -6.46
N PHE A 47 -16.47 -2.15 -5.86
CA PHE A 47 -17.73 -1.67 -6.39
C PHE A 47 -17.83 -0.16 -6.28
N SER A 48 -18.67 0.39 -7.14
CA SER A 48 -19.16 1.75 -7.02
C SER A 48 -20.69 1.74 -7.17
N ALA A 49 -21.32 2.73 -6.57
CA ALA A 49 -22.76 2.87 -6.59
C ALA A 49 -23.17 4.32 -6.83
N ALA A 50 -24.37 4.53 -7.39
CA ALA A 50 -25.03 5.82 -7.45
C ALA A 50 -26.53 5.65 -7.21
N VAL A 51 -27.12 6.55 -6.45
CA VAL A 51 -28.55 6.61 -6.16
C VAL A 51 -29.11 7.90 -6.72
N THR A 52 -30.21 7.79 -7.48
CA THR A 52 -30.94 8.96 -7.99
C THR A 52 -31.94 9.48 -6.96
N GLU A 53 -32.39 10.73 -7.11
CA GLU A 53 -33.50 11.30 -6.32
C GLU A 53 -34.78 10.47 -6.45
N SER A 54 -35.00 9.85 -7.61
CA SER A 54 -36.14 8.93 -7.81
C SER A 54 -36.01 7.63 -7.04
N GLY A 55 -34.82 7.31 -6.47
CA GLY A 55 -34.56 6.08 -5.73
C GLY A 55 -34.08 4.91 -6.62
N GLU A 56 -33.63 5.19 -7.83
CA GLU A 56 -33.01 4.18 -8.70
C GLU A 56 -31.55 3.96 -8.28
N LEU A 57 -31.15 2.71 -8.03
CA LEU A 57 -29.80 2.35 -7.63
C LEU A 57 -29.04 1.75 -8.83
N PHE A 58 -27.87 2.29 -9.11
CA PHE A 58 -26.89 1.79 -10.04
C PHE A 58 -25.70 1.21 -9.32
N LEU A 59 -25.22 0.05 -9.75
CA LEU A 59 -24.03 -0.61 -9.23
C LEU A 59 -23.12 -1.01 -10.39
N TRP A 60 -21.82 -0.81 -10.22
CA TRP A 60 -20.81 -1.26 -11.18
C TRP A 60 -19.50 -1.65 -10.48
N GLY A 61 -18.61 -2.34 -11.18
CA GLY A 61 -17.35 -2.89 -10.64
C GLY A 61 -17.29 -4.39 -10.83
N ASN A 62 -16.96 -5.16 -9.80
CA ASN A 62 -16.73 -6.60 -9.87
C ASN A 62 -17.95 -7.37 -10.43
N GLY A 63 -18.05 -7.41 -11.76
CA GLY A 63 -19.17 -8.03 -12.50
C GLY A 63 -19.30 -9.56 -12.37
N ASN A 64 -18.30 -10.23 -11.78
CA ASN A 64 -18.33 -11.68 -11.56
C ASN A 64 -19.17 -12.09 -10.34
N GLN A 65 -19.62 -11.12 -9.53
CA GLN A 65 -20.49 -11.39 -8.39
C GLN A 65 -21.95 -11.14 -8.77
N ALA A 66 -22.59 -12.18 -9.33
CA ALA A 66 -24.00 -12.14 -9.69
C ALA A 66 -24.93 -11.78 -8.50
N ASP A 67 -24.44 -11.95 -7.29
CA ASP A 67 -25.19 -11.78 -6.05
C ASP A 67 -25.40 -10.30 -5.65
N ILE A 68 -24.72 -9.36 -6.31
CA ILE A 68 -24.86 -7.91 -6.02
C ILE A 68 -25.84 -7.18 -6.94
N LYS A 69 -26.56 -7.89 -7.79
CA LYS A 69 -27.56 -7.25 -8.65
C LYS A 69 -28.68 -6.62 -7.83
N VAL A 70 -29.00 -5.39 -8.17
CA VAL A 70 -30.15 -4.71 -7.56
C VAL A 70 -31.41 -5.47 -7.92
N LYS A 71 -32.17 -5.91 -6.95
CA LYS A 71 -33.46 -6.58 -7.18
C LYS A 71 -34.46 -5.57 -7.72
N LYS A 72 -35.30 -6.00 -8.65
CA LYS A 72 -36.31 -5.13 -9.28
C LYS A 72 -37.27 -4.50 -8.28
N GLU A 73 -37.56 -5.19 -7.19
CA GLU A 73 -38.46 -4.74 -6.13
C GLU A 73 -37.94 -3.49 -5.38
N TYR A 74 -36.61 -3.29 -5.37
CA TYR A 74 -35.99 -2.14 -4.70
C TYR A 74 -35.74 -0.95 -5.61
N GLN A 75 -35.83 -1.12 -6.94
CA GLN A 75 -35.62 -0.04 -7.89
C GLN A 75 -36.70 1.03 -7.77
N GLY A 76 -36.30 2.27 -7.62
CA GLY A 76 -37.20 3.42 -7.39
C GLY A 76 -37.56 3.64 -5.91
N ASN A 77 -37.12 2.76 -4.99
CA ASN A 77 -37.43 2.85 -3.57
C ASN A 77 -36.17 2.99 -2.67
N ILE A 78 -35.01 3.29 -3.25
CA ILE A 78 -33.76 3.44 -2.46
C ILE A 78 -33.59 4.91 -2.01
N GLU A 79 -33.36 5.06 -0.70
CA GLU A 79 -33.02 6.35 -0.08
C GLU A 79 -31.51 6.55 -0.01
N LYS A 80 -30.78 5.57 0.52
CA LYS A 80 -29.32 5.61 0.71
C LYS A 80 -28.71 4.24 0.42
N VAL A 81 -27.45 4.21 0.00
CA VAL A 81 -26.67 2.97 -0.16
C VAL A 81 -25.34 3.10 0.57
N ALA A 82 -24.84 2.02 1.15
CA ALA A 82 -23.49 1.93 1.67
C ALA A 82 -22.84 0.60 1.25
N LEU A 83 -21.56 0.67 0.85
CA LEU A 83 -20.86 -0.44 0.22
C LEU A 83 -19.95 -1.16 1.22
N THR A 84 -20.10 -2.48 1.34
CA THR A 84 -19.13 -3.35 2.02
C THR A 84 -18.05 -3.83 1.04
N ALA A 85 -17.08 -4.60 1.51
CA ALA A 85 -16.08 -5.21 0.63
C ALA A 85 -16.69 -6.22 -0.37
N ARG A 86 -17.86 -6.80 -0.09
CA ARG A 86 -18.47 -7.89 -0.87
C ARG A 86 -19.95 -7.72 -1.18
N GLY A 87 -20.51 -6.56 -0.98
CA GLY A 87 -21.91 -6.29 -1.20
C GLY A 87 -22.31 -4.87 -0.82
N TYR A 88 -23.59 -4.65 -0.68
CA TYR A 88 -24.13 -3.35 -0.27
C TYR A 88 -25.28 -3.52 0.73
N ILE A 89 -25.45 -2.55 1.58
CA ILE A 89 -26.66 -2.30 2.34
C ILE A 89 -27.39 -1.12 1.70
N ALA A 90 -28.70 -1.18 1.58
CA ALA A 90 -29.51 -0.07 1.13
C ALA A 90 -30.59 0.24 2.14
N LEU A 91 -30.84 1.51 2.34
CA LEU A 91 -31.99 2.04 3.06
C LEU A 91 -33.10 2.33 2.03
N THR A 92 -34.27 1.77 2.27
CA THR A 92 -35.43 2.08 1.44
C THR A 92 -36.14 3.37 1.93
N LYS A 93 -36.92 4.00 1.05
CA LYS A 93 -37.74 5.16 1.43
C LYS A 93 -38.76 4.86 2.52
N ASP A 94 -39.11 3.58 2.69
CA ASP A 94 -40.04 3.09 3.72
C ASP A 94 -39.31 2.82 5.05
N GLY A 95 -38.02 3.13 5.16
CA GLY A 95 -37.24 2.95 6.37
C GLY A 95 -36.79 1.51 6.65
N ALA A 96 -36.73 0.64 5.63
CA ALA A 96 -36.20 -0.71 5.78
C ALA A 96 -34.72 -0.79 5.36
N ALA A 97 -33.92 -1.53 6.12
CA ALA A 97 -32.56 -1.86 5.75
C ALA A 97 -32.54 -3.19 4.96
N VAL A 98 -31.98 -3.19 3.77
CA VAL A 98 -31.91 -4.39 2.90
C VAL A 98 -30.46 -4.64 2.46
N TYR A 99 -29.98 -5.87 2.60
CA TYR A 99 -28.62 -6.25 2.23
C TYR A 99 -28.65 -7.16 0.99
N ALA A 100 -27.72 -6.89 0.07
CA ALA A 100 -27.43 -7.79 -1.03
C ALA A 100 -25.91 -7.91 -1.23
N GLY A 101 -25.43 -9.13 -1.37
CA GLY A 101 -24.00 -9.40 -1.50
C GLY A 101 -23.70 -10.87 -1.47
N PHE A 102 -22.44 -11.20 -1.20
CA PHE A 102 -21.96 -12.56 -1.19
C PHE A 102 -22.70 -13.42 -0.15
N GLN A 103 -23.50 -14.38 -0.63
CA GLN A 103 -24.42 -15.17 0.21
C GLN A 103 -23.73 -16.04 1.29
N LYS A 104 -22.44 -16.34 1.11
CA LYS A 104 -21.66 -17.07 2.14
C LYS A 104 -21.22 -16.20 3.31
N ASP A 105 -21.41 -14.90 3.23
CA ASP A 105 -21.17 -13.99 4.35
C ASP A 105 -22.38 -13.96 5.30
N ASN A 106 -22.56 -15.05 6.04
CA ASN A 106 -23.70 -15.23 6.93
C ASN A 106 -23.86 -14.14 7.98
N ALA A 107 -22.76 -13.43 8.32
CA ALA A 107 -22.79 -12.37 9.33
C ALA A 107 -23.46 -11.09 8.81
N LEU A 108 -23.32 -10.77 7.52
CA LEU A 108 -23.95 -9.60 6.89
C LEU A 108 -25.36 -9.92 6.36
N VAL A 109 -25.58 -11.12 5.85
CA VAL A 109 -26.87 -11.55 5.28
C VAL A 109 -27.97 -11.62 6.35
N ARG A 110 -27.61 -11.94 7.59
CA ARG A 110 -28.55 -11.97 8.72
C ARG A 110 -28.75 -10.58 9.29
N ILE A 111 -29.64 -9.82 8.71
CA ILE A 111 -30.05 -8.52 9.25
C ILE A 111 -30.73 -8.75 10.61
N PRO A 112 -30.38 -8.00 11.66
CA PRO A 112 -31.05 -8.07 12.95
C PRO A 112 -32.54 -7.72 12.85
N ASP A 113 -33.34 -8.31 13.73
CA ASP A 113 -34.78 -8.02 13.83
C ASP A 113 -35.04 -6.54 14.12
N GLY A 114 -36.13 -5.99 13.58
CA GLY A 114 -36.56 -4.61 13.83
C GLY A 114 -35.81 -3.55 12.97
N LEU A 115 -35.19 -3.97 11.86
CA LEU A 115 -34.63 -3.11 10.83
C LEU A 115 -35.41 -3.17 9.49
N ASP A 116 -36.60 -3.74 9.53
CA ASP A 116 -37.55 -3.80 8.42
C ASP A 116 -38.40 -2.53 8.28
N SER A 117 -38.30 -1.63 9.26
CA SER A 117 -38.89 -0.28 9.28
C SER A 117 -38.24 0.64 10.31
N GLY A 118 -38.48 1.94 10.22
CA GLY A 118 -37.98 2.91 11.21
C GLY A 118 -36.46 3.12 11.22
N VAL A 119 -35.76 2.71 10.18
CA VAL A 119 -34.35 3.03 9.97
C VAL A 119 -34.26 4.38 9.27
N VAL A 120 -33.45 5.29 9.83
CA VAL A 120 -33.28 6.66 9.31
C VAL A 120 -31.94 6.86 8.62
N ASP A 121 -30.90 6.10 9.00
CA ASP A 121 -29.61 6.16 8.33
C ASP A 121 -28.87 4.81 8.39
N ILE A 122 -27.95 4.61 7.44
CA ILE A 122 -27.12 3.40 7.32
C ILE A 122 -25.68 3.76 6.96
N ALA A 123 -24.74 2.96 7.44
CA ALA A 123 -23.35 3.00 7.00
C ALA A 123 -22.77 1.60 6.91
N ALA A 124 -21.72 1.44 6.10
CA ALA A 124 -21.00 0.18 5.97
C ALA A 124 -19.49 0.38 6.13
N SER A 125 -18.87 -0.51 6.88
CA SER A 125 -17.44 -0.76 6.84
C SER A 125 -17.12 -1.91 5.88
N SER A 126 -15.86 -2.33 5.79
CA SER A 126 -15.51 -3.46 4.90
C SER A 126 -16.30 -4.74 5.21
N ASN A 127 -16.56 -5.05 6.47
CA ASN A 127 -17.14 -6.32 6.91
C ASN A 127 -18.31 -6.16 7.92
N ALA A 128 -18.71 -4.94 8.22
CA ALA A 128 -19.79 -4.65 9.15
C ALA A 128 -20.70 -3.56 8.58
N VAL A 129 -21.92 -3.54 9.08
CA VAL A 129 -22.94 -2.53 8.77
C VAL A 129 -23.47 -1.95 10.07
N ALA A 130 -23.79 -0.67 10.03
CA ALA A 130 -24.49 0.02 11.10
C ALA A 130 -25.76 0.65 10.55
N ALA A 131 -26.83 0.64 11.35
CA ALA A 131 -28.10 1.28 11.06
C ALA A 131 -28.54 2.14 12.24
N VAL A 132 -29.03 3.33 11.96
CA VAL A 132 -29.61 4.25 12.96
C VAL A 132 -31.13 4.16 12.87
N LYS A 133 -31.78 3.97 14.00
CA LYS A 133 -33.25 3.98 14.12
C LYS A 133 -33.78 5.38 14.49
N GLU A 134 -35.05 5.61 14.26
CA GLU A 134 -35.74 6.86 14.61
C GLU A 134 -35.58 7.26 16.09
N ASP A 135 -35.45 6.26 16.98
CA ASP A 135 -35.22 6.50 18.41
C ASP A 135 -33.77 6.87 18.76
N GLY A 136 -32.86 6.90 17.77
CA GLY A 136 -31.43 7.16 17.93
C GLY A 136 -30.61 5.91 18.24
N THR A 137 -31.24 4.73 18.36
CA THR A 137 -30.50 3.47 18.57
C THR A 137 -29.67 3.13 17.35
N VAL A 138 -28.38 2.79 17.57
CA VAL A 138 -27.49 2.30 16.54
C VAL A 138 -27.33 0.78 16.68
N VAL A 139 -27.65 0.06 15.63
CA VAL A 139 -27.51 -1.41 15.54
C VAL A 139 -26.37 -1.75 14.60
N VAL A 140 -25.36 -2.50 15.08
CA VAL A 140 -24.21 -2.92 14.29
C VAL A 140 -24.17 -4.43 14.16
N TRP A 141 -24.01 -4.92 12.92
CA TRP A 141 -23.88 -6.35 12.62
C TRP A 141 -22.83 -6.63 11.55
N GLY A 142 -22.51 -7.89 11.34
CA GLY A 142 -21.46 -8.34 10.44
C GLY A 142 -20.27 -8.94 11.19
N THR A 143 -19.14 -9.08 10.51
CA THR A 143 -17.90 -9.58 11.10
C THR A 143 -17.15 -8.41 11.75
N CYS A 144 -17.42 -8.19 13.02
CA CYS A 144 -16.93 -7.06 13.80
C CYS A 144 -15.77 -7.51 14.70
N THR A 145 -14.57 -7.56 14.16
CA THR A 145 -13.36 -8.04 14.87
C THR A 145 -12.52 -6.92 15.49
N ASN A 146 -12.78 -5.66 15.12
CA ASN A 146 -11.95 -4.52 15.52
C ASN A 146 -12.69 -3.52 16.42
N GLY A 147 -13.73 -3.97 17.11
CA GLY A 147 -14.50 -3.13 18.05
C GLY A 147 -15.68 -2.38 17.42
N GLU A 148 -16.06 -2.69 16.18
CA GLU A 148 -17.17 -2.04 15.47
C GLU A 148 -18.51 -2.16 16.23
N LYS A 149 -18.70 -3.25 17.03
CA LYS A 149 -19.87 -3.46 17.87
C LYS A 149 -19.85 -2.70 19.19
N ASN A 150 -18.72 -2.13 19.57
CA ASN A 150 -18.59 -1.37 20.81
C ASN A 150 -19.13 0.06 20.59
N VAL A 151 -20.41 0.16 20.25
CA VAL A 151 -21.10 1.44 20.06
C VAL A 151 -21.04 2.22 21.37
N PRO A 152 -20.51 3.47 21.39
CA PRO A 152 -20.53 4.30 22.58
C PRO A 152 -21.96 4.63 23.02
N ALA A 153 -22.13 4.98 24.30
CA ALA A 153 -23.39 5.61 24.72
C ALA A 153 -23.44 7.02 24.17
N PHE A 154 -24.52 7.37 23.50
CA PHE A 154 -24.74 8.69 22.93
C PHE A 154 -25.62 9.52 23.89
N GLU A 155 -25.27 10.81 24.06
CA GLU A 155 -26.07 11.78 24.80
C GLU A 155 -27.13 12.46 23.92
N SER A 156 -26.86 12.48 22.59
CA SER A 156 -27.68 13.04 21.54
C SER A 156 -27.96 12.01 20.44
N LYS A 157 -28.75 12.34 19.43
CA LYS A 157 -29.09 11.39 18.35
C LYS A 157 -28.13 11.50 17.20
N PRO A 158 -27.64 10.38 16.62
CA PRO A 158 -26.90 10.42 15.38
C PRO A 158 -27.81 10.82 14.21
N VAL A 159 -27.38 11.83 13.45
CA VAL A 159 -28.07 12.34 12.23
C VAL A 159 -27.40 11.87 10.95
N GLU A 160 -26.10 11.63 10.99
CA GLU A 160 -25.34 11.05 9.87
C GLU A 160 -24.40 9.96 10.37
N LEU A 161 -24.25 8.91 9.58
CA LEU A 161 -23.37 7.80 9.88
C LEU A 161 -22.55 7.42 8.65
N TYR A 162 -21.24 7.26 8.84
CA TYR A 162 -20.29 6.83 7.81
C TYR A 162 -19.41 5.70 8.31
N GLY A 163 -19.03 4.78 7.41
CA GLY A 163 -18.15 3.67 7.71
C GLY A 163 -16.81 3.78 6.98
N GLY A 164 -15.73 3.64 7.73
CA GLY A 164 -14.40 3.45 7.18
C GLY A 164 -14.06 1.98 6.97
N ARG A 165 -12.78 1.61 7.03
CA ARG A 165 -12.41 0.20 6.80
C ARG A 165 -12.94 -0.73 7.90
N TYR A 166 -12.73 -0.37 9.17
CA TYR A 166 -13.13 -1.14 10.35
C TYR A 166 -13.58 -0.23 11.49
N HIS A 167 -14.09 0.95 11.16
CA HIS A 167 -14.60 1.92 12.13
C HIS A 167 -15.83 2.61 11.57
N PHE A 168 -16.56 3.27 12.44
CA PHE A 168 -17.69 4.11 12.11
C PHE A 168 -17.50 5.51 12.70
N THR A 169 -18.09 6.50 12.04
CA THR A 169 -18.13 7.89 12.49
C THR A 169 -19.54 8.40 12.37
N ALA A 170 -20.04 9.02 13.42
CA ALA A 170 -21.35 9.62 13.50
C ALA A 170 -21.24 11.13 13.70
N LEU A 171 -22.10 11.89 13.06
CA LEU A 171 -22.42 13.26 13.41
C LEU A 171 -23.71 13.24 14.20
N MET A 172 -23.72 13.90 15.35
CA MET A 172 -24.85 13.96 16.25
C MET A 172 -25.69 15.23 15.98
N ASP A 173 -26.93 15.25 16.44
CA ASP A 173 -27.87 16.37 16.23
C ASP A 173 -27.48 17.64 17.00
N ASP A 174 -26.61 17.54 18.00
CA ASP A 174 -25.98 18.65 18.71
C ASP A 174 -24.65 19.13 18.08
N GLY A 175 -24.21 18.48 16.97
CA GLY A 175 -22.98 18.78 16.25
C GLY A 175 -21.75 18.04 16.77
N GLU A 176 -21.88 17.20 17.81
CA GLU A 176 -20.79 16.37 18.28
C GLU A 176 -20.42 15.31 17.20
N VAL A 177 -19.14 15.01 17.08
CA VAL A 177 -18.64 13.95 16.20
C VAL A 177 -18.10 12.82 17.05
N ILE A 178 -18.62 11.61 16.85
CA ILE A 178 -18.21 10.43 17.59
C ILE A 178 -17.72 9.36 16.62
N SER A 179 -16.56 8.76 16.93
CA SER A 179 -16.01 7.65 16.13
C SER A 179 -15.69 6.44 17.03
N TRP A 180 -15.92 5.22 16.51
CA TRP A 180 -15.63 3.98 17.22
C TRP A 180 -15.20 2.85 16.28
N GLY A 181 -14.68 1.76 16.85
CA GLY A 181 -14.12 0.64 16.10
C GLY A 181 -12.61 0.63 16.13
N ASP A 182 -11.97 0.27 15.02
CA ASP A 182 -10.51 0.25 14.91
C ASP A 182 -9.90 1.65 15.13
N ASN A 183 -8.91 1.71 16.00
CA ASN A 183 -8.19 2.94 16.35
C ASN A 183 -6.67 2.82 16.17
N THR A 184 -6.22 1.86 15.38
CA THR A 184 -4.78 1.60 15.18
C THR A 184 -4.03 2.78 14.54
N HIS A 185 -4.75 3.68 13.89
CA HIS A 185 -4.22 4.90 13.25
C HIS A 185 -4.81 6.19 13.83
N GLY A 186 -5.51 6.11 14.95
CA GLY A 186 -6.18 7.26 15.56
C GLY A 186 -7.52 7.64 14.93
N GLN A 187 -8.09 6.77 14.07
CA GLN A 187 -9.35 7.04 13.36
C GLN A 187 -10.58 7.04 14.28
N ALA A 188 -10.54 6.39 15.42
CA ALA A 188 -11.59 6.49 16.43
C ALA A 188 -11.30 7.56 17.52
N SER A 189 -10.23 8.34 17.38
CA SER A 189 -9.86 9.40 18.31
C SER A 189 -10.18 10.77 17.70
N VAL A 190 -11.42 11.23 17.86
CA VAL A 190 -11.83 12.56 17.40
C VAL A 190 -11.04 13.65 18.15
N PRO A 191 -10.44 14.64 17.47
CA PRO A 191 -9.69 15.69 18.13
C PRO A 191 -10.58 16.59 19.00
N ALA A 192 -10.12 16.93 20.20
CA ALA A 192 -10.85 17.84 21.09
C ALA A 192 -11.07 19.25 20.49
N SER A 193 -10.28 19.63 19.46
CA SER A 193 -10.48 20.89 18.72
C SER A 193 -11.80 20.97 17.96
N PHE A 194 -12.52 19.86 17.81
CA PHE A 194 -13.83 19.85 17.14
C PHE A 194 -14.96 20.32 18.05
N ASN A 195 -14.79 20.29 19.38
CA ASN A 195 -15.80 20.74 20.33
C ASN A 195 -16.14 22.24 20.16
N ASP A 196 -15.23 23.02 19.59
CA ASP A 196 -15.41 24.46 19.37
C ASP A 196 -15.79 24.80 17.91
N LYS A 197 -16.10 23.79 17.09
CA LYS A 197 -16.40 23.95 15.66
C LYS A 197 -17.81 23.47 15.34
N GLU A 198 -18.50 24.22 14.48
CA GLU A 198 -19.78 23.82 13.94
C GLU A 198 -19.54 22.91 12.72
N ILE A 199 -19.84 21.61 12.87
CA ILE A 199 -19.64 20.57 11.84
C ILE A 199 -20.95 20.42 11.06
N VAL A 200 -20.84 20.50 9.73
CA VAL A 200 -21.96 20.34 8.80
C VAL A 200 -22.15 18.89 8.37
N THR A 201 -21.06 18.19 8.11
CA THR A 201 -21.07 16.78 7.68
C THR A 201 -19.74 16.11 7.96
N VAL A 202 -19.76 14.78 8.03
CA VAL A 202 -18.58 13.94 8.24
C VAL A 202 -18.47 12.89 7.14
N PHE A 203 -17.27 12.42 6.89
CA PHE A 203 -17.01 11.31 5.96
C PHE A 203 -15.94 10.39 6.56
N ALA A 204 -16.07 9.09 6.35
CA ALA A 204 -15.07 8.12 6.74
C ALA A 204 -14.37 7.54 5.51
N GLY A 205 -13.06 7.64 5.46
CA GLY A 205 -12.20 6.93 4.53
C GLY A 205 -11.68 5.63 5.14
N PHE A 206 -10.71 4.97 4.49
CA PHE A 206 -10.20 3.69 4.95
C PHE A 206 -9.65 3.74 6.40
N TYR A 207 -8.79 4.71 6.69
CA TYR A 207 -8.13 4.91 7.98
C TYR A 207 -8.15 6.37 8.42
N GLN A 208 -8.90 7.22 7.72
CA GLN A 208 -9.02 8.64 7.97
C GLN A 208 -10.47 9.02 8.02
N ASN A 209 -10.76 10.10 8.73
CA ASN A 209 -12.05 10.75 8.72
C ASN A 209 -11.89 12.20 8.33
N TYR A 210 -12.96 12.77 7.86
CA TYR A 210 -13.08 14.15 7.42
C TYR A 210 -14.33 14.75 8.03
N ALA A 211 -14.22 15.97 8.50
CA ALA A 211 -15.37 16.79 8.91
C ALA A 211 -15.32 18.11 8.13
N VAL A 212 -16.47 18.54 7.65
CA VAL A 212 -16.62 19.82 6.98
C VAL A 212 -17.30 20.79 7.95
N THR A 213 -16.67 21.94 8.19
CA THR A 213 -17.22 22.98 9.04
C THR A 213 -18.19 23.88 8.27
N VAL A 214 -18.98 24.67 8.98
CA VAL A 214 -19.90 25.66 8.40
C VAL A 214 -19.18 26.71 7.53
N ASP A 215 -17.91 26.99 7.85
CA ASP A 215 -17.04 27.91 7.08
C ASP A 215 -16.48 27.27 5.80
N GLY A 216 -16.73 25.99 5.57
CA GLY A 216 -16.24 25.22 4.43
C GLY A 216 -14.83 24.66 4.61
N ASP A 217 -14.23 24.76 5.79
CA ASP A 217 -12.97 24.15 6.11
C ASP A 217 -13.11 22.63 6.25
N VAL A 218 -12.08 21.89 5.83
CA VAL A 218 -12.03 20.43 5.96
C VAL A 218 -11.03 20.05 7.03
N GLU A 219 -11.52 19.47 8.10
CA GLU A 219 -10.73 18.93 9.19
C GLU A 219 -10.54 17.42 9.02
N THR A 220 -9.39 16.91 9.43
CA THR A 220 -9.08 15.49 9.26
C THR A 220 -8.47 14.87 10.50
N TRP A 221 -8.81 13.61 10.78
CA TRP A 221 -8.15 12.81 11.83
C TRP A 221 -8.02 11.35 11.41
N GLY A 222 -7.26 10.59 12.21
CA GLY A 222 -6.88 9.23 11.86
C GLY A 222 -5.52 9.19 11.19
N LEU A 223 -5.35 8.33 10.20
CA LEU A 223 -4.10 8.22 9.48
C LEU A 223 -3.78 9.53 8.76
N LYS A 224 -2.71 10.19 9.17
CA LYS A 224 -2.23 11.38 8.46
C LYS A 224 -1.82 11.00 7.04
N GLY A 225 -2.18 11.84 6.08
CA GLY A 225 -1.95 11.60 4.67
C GLY A 225 -0.51 11.19 4.36
N TYR A 226 -0.33 10.23 3.48
CA TYR A 226 0.99 9.76 3.05
C TYR A 226 1.63 10.78 2.12
N LEU A 227 2.87 11.19 2.43
CA LEU A 227 3.62 12.20 1.67
C LEU A 227 3.73 11.87 0.17
N CYS A 228 3.85 10.59 -0.18
CA CYS A 228 3.92 10.10 -1.56
C CYS A 228 2.74 9.18 -1.93
N GLY A 229 1.61 9.28 -1.20
CA GLY A 229 0.46 8.41 -1.40
C GLY A 229 0.72 6.96 -0.98
N THR A 230 -0.17 6.07 -1.42
CA THR A 230 -0.10 4.62 -1.14
C THR A 230 0.10 3.82 -2.43
N ASP A 231 0.67 2.62 -2.29
CA ASP A 231 0.70 1.64 -3.37
C ASP A 231 -0.66 0.93 -3.55
N ASP A 232 -0.75 0.02 -4.54
CA ASP A 232 -1.97 -0.76 -4.84
C ASP A 232 -2.50 -1.60 -3.66
N LEU A 233 -1.69 -1.79 -2.62
CA LEU A 233 -2.05 -2.51 -1.40
C LEU A 233 -2.31 -1.58 -0.21
N GLY A 234 -2.38 -0.27 -0.44
CA GLY A 234 -2.62 0.74 0.59
C GLY A 234 -1.41 1.00 1.51
N ARG A 235 -0.20 0.58 1.13
CA ARG A 235 1.02 0.77 1.94
C ARG A 235 1.68 2.09 1.58
N ASP A 236 2.16 2.82 2.59
CA ASP A 236 2.87 4.10 2.45
C ASP A 236 4.08 3.98 1.51
N VAL A 237 4.02 4.69 0.38
CA VAL A 237 5.09 4.69 -0.64
C VAL A 237 6.35 5.35 -0.11
N PHE A 238 6.24 6.46 0.63
CA PHE A 238 7.41 7.16 1.17
C PHE A 238 8.18 6.31 2.17
N ASN A 239 7.48 5.68 3.11
CA ASN A 239 8.10 4.79 4.10
C ASN A 239 8.75 3.56 3.44
N ARG A 240 8.12 3.01 2.39
CA ARG A 240 8.69 1.92 1.58
C ARG A 240 9.91 2.36 0.80
N LEU A 241 9.93 3.58 0.25
CA LEU A 241 11.07 4.14 -0.45
C LEU A 241 12.27 4.29 0.49
N ILE A 242 12.07 4.85 1.68
CA ILE A 242 13.12 5.01 2.68
C ILE A 242 13.66 3.65 3.15
N ASN A 243 12.78 2.72 3.50
CA ASN A 243 13.21 1.39 3.97
C ASN A 243 13.83 0.56 2.84
N GLY A 244 13.28 0.62 1.63
CA GLY A 244 13.88 -0.01 0.45
C GLY A 244 15.24 0.58 0.11
N GLY A 245 15.38 1.90 0.18
CA GLY A 245 16.64 2.61 0.00
C GLY A 245 17.72 2.17 0.99
N LYS A 246 17.39 2.07 2.29
CA LYS A 246 18.31 1.54 3.31
C LYS A 246 18.81 0.13 2.96
N VAL A 247 17.91 -0.76 2.56
CA VAL A 247 18.29 -2.13 2.17
C VAL A 247 19.20 -2.10 0.94
N THR A 248 18.82 -1.37 -0.12
CA THR A 248 19.60 -1.28 -1.35
C THR A 248 21.01 -0.72 -1.11
N MET A 249 21.11 0.37 -0.32
CA MET A 249 22.41 0.96 0.03
C MET A 249 23.26 0.04 0.87
N THR A 250 22.66 -0.68 1.82
CA THR A 250 23.38 -1.67 2.65
C THR A 250 23.89 -2.83 1.81
N VAL A 251 23.06 -3.39 0.93
CA VAL A 251 23.45 -4.47 0.00
C VAL A 251 24.60 -3.99 -0.89
N GLY A 252 24.46 -2.81 -1.50
CA GLY A 252 25.49 -2.23 -2.35
C GLY A 252 26.81 -2.01 -1.63
N ALA A 253 26.79 -1.34 -0.47
CA ALA A 253 28.00 -1.03 0.31
C ALA A 253 28.76 -2.29 0.74
N ILE A 254 28.07 -3.28 1.31
CA ILE A 254 28.70 -4.54 1.75
C ILE A 254 29.28 -5.31 0.55
N SER A 255 28.51 -5.41 -0.56
CA SER A 255 28.99 -6.11 -1.76
C SER A 255 30.22 -5.43 -2.37
N VAL A 256 30.25 -4.09 -2.40
CA VAL A 256 31.42 -3.32 -2.87
C VAL A 256 32.63 -3.54 -1.97
N ILE A 257 32.47 -3.54 -0.65
CA ILE A 257 33.57 -3.82 0.27
C ILE A 257 34.16 -5.21 0.03
N ILE A 258 33.31 -6.24 -0.10
CA ILE A 258 33.75 -7.61 -0.36
C ILE A 258 34.51 -7.70 -1.70
N GLN A 259 33.96 -7.15 -2.78
CA GLN A 259 34.61 -7.18 -4.09
C GLN A 259 35.93 -6.40 -4.11
N LEU A 260 36.05 -5.28 -3.40
CA LEU A 260 37.28 -4.49 -3.28
C LEU A 260 38.34 -5.30 -2.54
N ILE A 261 38.03 -5.91 -1.40
CA ILE A 261 38.99 -6.70 -0.63
C ILE A 261 39.53 -7.86 -1.50
N ILE A 262 38.67 -8.64 -2.13
CA ILE A 262 39.07 -9.74 -2.98
C ILE A 262 39.84 -9.25 -4.21
N GLY A 263 39.34 -8.23 -4.89
CA GLY A 263 39.95 -7.67 -6.11
C GLY A 263 41.31 -7.07 -5.87
N ILE A 264 41.51 -6.33 -4.76
CA ILE A 264 42.79 -5.74 -4.40
C ILE A 264 43.80 -6.82 -4.06
N ILE A 265 43.43 -7.81 -3.25
CA ILE A 265 44.34 -8.89 -2.86
C ILE A 265 44.76 -9.71 -4.09
N LEU A 266 43.79 -10.19 -4.88
CA LEU A 266 44.09 -11.05 -6.03
C LEU A 266 44.77 -10.27 -7.17
N GLY A 267 44.32 -9.04 -7.46
CA GLY A 267 44.95 -8.17 -8.45
C GLY A 267 46.36 -7.73 -8.04
N GLY A 268 46.55 -7.49 -6.73
CA GLY A 268 47.85 -7.22 -6.14
C GLY A 268 48.87 -8.37 -6.32
N LEU A 269 48.42 -9.57 -5.99
CA LEU A 269 49.26 -10.78 -6.16
C LEU A 269 49.56 -11.05 -7.63
N ALA A 270 48.56 -10.99 -8.50
CA ALA A 270 48.73 -11.21 -9.93
C ALA A 270 49.69 -10.19 -10.57
N GLY A 271 49.51 -8.90 -10.31
CA GLY A 271 50.31 -7.83 -10.86
C GLY A 271 51.76 -7.85 -10.33
N TYR A 272 51.95 -8.14 -9.04
CA TYR A 272 53.29 -8.11 -8.44
C TYR A 272 54.13 -9.35 -8.81
N PHE A 273 53.62 -10.56 -8.59
CA PHE A 273 54.40 -11.80 -8.82
C PHE A 273 54.47 -12.17 -10.31
N GLY A 274 53.41 -11.89 -11.08
CA GLY A 274 53.37 -12.22 -12.50
C GLY A 274 53.43 -13.74 -12.77
N GLY A 275 53.84 -14.14 -13.97
CA GLY A 275 54.08 -15.53 -14.34
C GLY A 275 52.89 -16.44 -14.08
N TRP A 276 53.16 -17.60 -13.43
CA TRP A 276 52.12 -18.60 -13.17
C TRP A 276 51.03 -18.15 -12.19
N VAL A 277 51.39 -17.29 -11.21
CA VAL A 277 50.42 -16.71 -10.25
C VAL A 277 49.39 -15.86 -10.99
N ASP A 278 49.88 -14.99 -11.85
CA ASP A 278 49.05 -14.15 -12.71
C ASP A 278 48.14 -14.99 -13.61
N ASN A 279 48.68 -15.97 -14.29
CA ASN A 279 47.92 -16.85 -15.17
C ASN A 279 46.78 -17.58 -14.46
N ILE A 280 47.02 -18.10 -13.25
CA ILE A 280 45.98 -18.83 -12.49
C ILE A 280 44.89 -17.85 -12.07
N ILE A 281 45.25 -16.69 -11.49
CA ILE A 281 44.28 -15.72 -11.02
C ILE A 281 43.43 -15.16 -12.18
N MET A 282 44.05 -14.89 -13.32
CA MET A 282 43.34 -14.43 -14.51
C MET A 282 42.40 -15.50 -15.08
N ARG A 283 42.78 -16.77 -15.08
CA ARG A 283 41.88 -17.87 -15.48
C ARG A 283 40.66 -17.99 -14.60
N ILE A 284 40.85 -17.91 -13.27
CA ILE A 284 39.73 -17.93 -12.31
C ILE A 284 38.85 -16.72 -12.56
N SER A 285 39.44 -15.53 -12.78
CA SER A 285 38.72 -14.29 -13.09
C SER A 285 37.89 -14.41 -14.37
N GLU A 286 38.43 -15.01 -15.44
CA GLU A 286 37.72 -15.26 -16.69
C GLU A 286 36.52 -16.21 -16.49
N ILE A 287 36.71 -17.30 -15.71
CA ILE A 287 35.66 -18.27 -15.40
C ILE A 287 34.51 -17.56 -14.62
N VAL A 288 34.86 -16.81 -13.57
CA VAL A 288 33.88 -16.11 -12.76
C VAL A 288 33.17 -15.02 -13.56
N GLY A 289 33.93 -14.24 -14.35
CA GLY A 289 33.38 -13.19 -15.20
C GLY A 289 32.52 -13.70 -16.37
N GLY A 290 32.75 -14.95 -16.80
CA GLY A 290 31.95 -15.62 -17.84
C GLY A 290 30.62 -16.20 -17.33
N LEU A 291 30.39 -16.23 -16.02
CA LEU A 291 29.12 -16.69 -15.47
C LEU A 291 28.03 -15.62 -15.70
N PRO A 292 26.88 -16.00 -16.26
CA PRO A 292 25.76 -15.06 -16.40
C PRO A 292 25.22 -14.72 -15.01
N PHE A 293 25.63 -13.56 -14.51
CA PHE A 293 25.45 -13.12 -13.10
C PHE A 293 24.00 -13.26 -12.60
N LEU A 294 23.02 -12.68 -13.33
CA LEU A 294 21.61 -12.70 -12.91
C LEU A 294 21.05 -14.11 -12.81
N PRO A 295 21.13 -14.98 -13.83
CA PRO A 295 20.68 -16.37 -13.71
C PRO A 295 21.35 -17.13 -12.57
N PHE A 296 22.66 -16.97 -12.37
CA PHE A 296 23.38 -17.64 -11.30
C PHE A 296 22.90 -17.21 -9.92
N ALA A 297 22.76 -15.90 -9.69
CA ALA A 297 22.25 -15.35 -8.44
C ALA A 297 20.79 -15.79 -8.16
N MET A 298 19.94 -15.85 -9.19
CA MET A 298 18.56 -16.33 -9.06
C MET A 298 18.50 -17.82 -8.70
N ILE A 299 19.27 -18.67 -9.36
CA ILE A 299 19.32 -20.10 -9.08
C ILE A 299 19.80 -20.34 -7.64
N LEU A 300 20.87 -19.66 -7.23
CA LEU A 300 21.41 -19.78 -5.89
C LEU A 300 20.40 -19.32 -4.83
N SER A 301 19.74 -18.21 -5.07
CA SER A 301 18.66 -17.71 -4.21
C SER A 301 17.47 -18.66 -4.14
N ALA A 302 17.11 -19.32 -5.22
CA ALA A 302 16.03 -20.31 -5.26
C ALA A 302 16.37 -21.58 -4.47
N ILE A 303 17.60 -22.11 -4.63
CA ILE A 303 18.03 -23.33 -3.97
C ILE A 303 18.15 -23.14 -2.45
N ILE A 304 18.80 -22.05 -2.04
CA ILE A 304 19.08 -21.78 -0.62
C ILE A 304 17.91 -21.08 0.06
N GLY A 305 17.20 -20.26 -0.68
CA GLY A 305 16.14 -19.37 -0.18
C GLY A 305 14.96 -20.07 0.50
N THR A 306 14.73 -21.35 0.23
CA THR A 306 13.68 -22.15 0.89
C THR A 306 14.08 -22.64 2.30
N ARG A 307 15.37 -22.57 2.64
CA ARG A 307 15.93 -23.13 3.89
C ARG A 307 16.37 -22.08 4.90
N ILE A 308 16.30 -20.79 4.53
CA ILE A 308 16.82 -19.68 5.34
C ILE A 308 15.77 -18.58 5.49
N SER A 309 15.89 -17.77 6.56
CA SER A 309 15.02 -16.61 6.80
C SER A 309 15.21 -15.52 5.72
N VAL A 310 14.25 -14.59 5.65
CA VAL A 310 14.32 -13.45 4.70
C VAL A 310 15.58 -12.61 4.92
N GLU A 311 15.95 -12.38 6.17
CA GLU A 311 17.16 -11.64 6.53
C GLU A 311 18.43 -12.37 6.10
N GLN A 312 18.52 -13.66 6.36
CA GLN A 312 19.67 -14.48 5.93
C GLN A 312 19.80 -14.53 4.40
N ARG A 313 18.67 -14.50 3.68
CA ARG A 313 18.68 -14.42 2.21
C ARG A 313 19.30 -13.12 1.72
N MET A 314 19.01 -12.01 2.41
CA MET A 314 19.61 -10.72 2.10
C MET A 314 21.14 -10.73 2.26
N TYR A 315 21.65 -11.28 3.38
CA TYR A 315 23.09 -11.46 3.59
C TYR A 315 23.72 -12.37 2.54
N LEU A 316 23.05 -13.46 2.17
CA LEU A 316 23.51 -14.35 1.12
C LEU A 316 23.71 -13.60 -0.21
N ILE A 317 22.72 -12.79 -0.59
CA ILE A 317 22.80 -11.99 -1.83
C ILE A 317 23.99 -11.01 -1.76
N MET A 318 24.22 -10.35 -0.64
CA MET A 318 25.37 -9.43 -0.46
C MET A 318 26.70 -10.15 -0.69
N VAL A 319 26.86 -11.34 -0.09
CA VAL A 319 28.08 -12.14 -0.25
C VAL A 319 28.25 -12.62 -1.68
N VAL A 320 27.19 -13.13 -2.28
CA VAL A 320 27.22 -13.62 -3.68
C VAL A 320 27.58 -12.49 -4.65
N LEU A 321 26.95 -11.32 -4.48
CA LEU A 321 27.27 -10.12 -5.28
C LEU A 321 28.74 -9.74 -5.16
N GLY A 322 29.25 -9.65 -3.94
CA GLY A 322 30.65 -9.30 -3.68
C GLY A 322 31.63 -10.31 -4.22
N VAL A 323 31.34 -11.61 -4.00
CA VAL A 323 32.24 -12.73 -4.42
C VAL A 323 32.24 -12.93 -5.95
N LEU A 324 31.16 -12.57 -6.65
CA LEU A 324 31.12 -12.72 -8.11
C LEU A 324 31.60 -11.46 -8.86
N SER A 325 31.66 -10.31 -8.21
CA SER A 325 31.97 -9.03 -8.88
C SER A 325 33.45 -8.60 -8.80
N TRP A 326 34.30 -9.34 -8.09
CA TRP A 326 35.70 -8.99 -7.90
C TRP A 326 36.57 -8.99 -9.20
N PRO A 327 36.27 -9.73 -10.31
CA PRO A 327 37.12 -9.78 -11.48
C PRO A 327 37.44 -8.40 -12.07
N GLY A 328 36.45 -7.51 -12.17
CA GLY A 328 36.64 -6.15 -12.70
C GLY A 328 37.70 -5.36 -11.90
N ILE A 329 37.59 -5.37 -10.57
CA ILE A 329 38.54 -4.68 -9.67
C ILE A 329 39.92 -5.36 -9.75
N CYS A 330 39.98 -6.69 -9.80
CA CYS A 330 41.21 -7.45 -9.93
C CYS A 330 42.01 -7.05 -11.19
N HIS A 331 41.34 -6.97 -12.34
CA HIS A 331 41.97 -6.53 -13.60
C HIS A 331 42.51 -5.11 -13.51
N LEU A 332 41.73 -4.18 -12.90
CA LEU A 332 42.14 -2.80 -12.72
C LEU A 332 43.41 -2.69 -11.84
N ILE A 333 43.37 -3.31 -10.65
CA ILE A 333 44.48 -3.29 -9.69
C ILE A 333 45.72 -3.99 -10.29
N ARG A 334 45.54 -5.11 -10.96
CA ARG A 334 46.65 -5.81 -11.66
C ARG A 334 47.33 -4.88 -12.66
N ALA A 335 46.58 -4.19 -13.51
CA ALA A 335 47.15 -3.27 -14.53
C ALA A 335 47.96 -2.13 -13.87
N GLN A 336 47.43 -1.55 -12.81
CA GLN A 336 48.09 -0.51 -12.05
C GLN A 336 49.38 -1.01 -11.37
N ILE A 337 49.35 -2.18 -10.73
CA ILE A 337 50.53 -2.75 -10.07
C ILE A 337 51.61 -3.16 -11.07
N LEU A 338 51.26 -3.66 -12.23
CA LEU A 338 52.24 -3.91 -13.30
C LEU A 338 53.01 -2.68 -13.71
N SER A 339 52.34 -1.50 -13.77
CA SER A 339 52.97 -0.23 -14.05
C SER A 339 53.86 0.25 -12.88
N GLN A 340 53.39 0.07 -11.65
CA GLN A 340 54.10 0.59 -10.46
C GLN A 340 55.27 -0.27 -10.01
N ARG A 341 55.27 -1.58 -10.22
CA ARG A 341 56.35 -2.48 -9.80
C ARG A 341 57.72 -2.23 -10.46
N GLU A 342 57.72 -1.57 -11.62
CA GLU A 342 58.91 -1.19 -12.37
C GLU A 342 59.48 0.17 -11.93
N GLN A 343 58.86 0.87 -11.00
CA GLN A 343 59.31 2.18 -10.52
C GLN A 343 60.54 2.07 -9.59
N GLU A 344 61.32 3.14 -9.56
CA GLU A 344 62.58 3.23 -8.80
C GLU A 344 62.40 2.98 -7.31
N TYR A 345 61.33 3.48 -6.70
CA TYR A 345 61.07 3.29 -5.27
C TYR A 345 60.83 1.87 -4.89
N VAL A 346 60.23 1.06 -5.79
CA VAL A 346 60.03 -0.38 -5.55
C VAL A 346 61.36 -1.13 -5.66
N THR A 347 62.18 -0.78 -6.64
CA THR A 347 63.50 -1.34 -6.83
C THR A 347 64.37 -1.02 -5.62
N ALA A 348 64.37 0.20 -5.10
CA ALA A 348 65.10 0.62 -3.92
C ALA A 348 64.63 -0.16 -2.67
N ALA A 349 63.31 -0.34 -2.48
CA ALA A 349 62.75 -1.11 -1.36
C ALA A 349 63.20 -2.60 -1.44
N LYS A 350 63.23 -3.18 -2.61
CA LYS A 350 63.77 -4.56 -2.80
C LYS A 350 65.26 -4.65 -2.45
N ALA A 351 66.06 -3.66 -2.90
CA ALA A 351 67.49 -3.62 -2.61
C ALA A 351 67.77 -3.46 -1.10
N LEU A 352 66.92 -2.80 -0.36
CA LEU A 352 66.97 -2.65 1.11
C LEU A 352 66.44 -3.91 1.85
N GLY A 353 66.02 -4.96 1.17
CA GLY A 353 65.54 -6.19 1.78
C GLY A 353 64.17 -6.13 2.41
N VAL A 354 63.32 -5.16 2.03
CA VAL A 354 61.94 -5.05 2.51
C VAL A 354 61.16 -6.25 2.06
N ARG A 355 60.34 -6.84 2.97
CA ARG A 355 59.52 -8.02 2.68
C ARG A 355 58.50 -7.72 1.58
N GLU A 356 58.31 -8.64 0.63
CA GLU A 356 57.44 -8.45 -0.52
C GLU A 356 56.00 -8.05 -0.17
N LYS A 357 55.42 -8.66 0.89
CA LYS A 357 54.11 -8.28 1.42
C LYS A 357 54.09 -6.78 1.81
N SER A 358 55.13 -6.27 2.41
CA SER A 358 55.22 -4.86 2.79
C SER A 358 55.36 -3.96 1.56
N ILE A 359 56.13 -4.40 0.57
CA ILE A 359 56.24 -3.67 -0.72
C ILE A 359 54.87 -3.57 -1.38
N ILE A 360 54.13 -4.63 -1.46
CA ILE A 360 52.78 -4.63 -2.08
C ILE A 360 51.83 -3.71 -1.31
N PHE A 361 51.63 -3.99 -0.02
CA PHE A 361 50.54 -3.38 0.76
C PHE A 361 50.87 -2.00 1.33
N HIS A 362 52.15 -1.65 1.58
CA HIS A 362 52.53 -0.40 2.17
C HIS A 362 53.24 0.58 1.20
N HIS A 363 53.75 0.09 0.06
CA HIS A 363 54.44 0.95 -0.89
C HIS A 363 53.71 1.06 -2.23
N ILE A 364 53.19 -0.06 -2.78
CA ILE A 364 52.55 -0.01 -4.12
C ILE A 364 51.04 0.31 -4.01
N ILE A 365 50.28 -0.45 -3.22
CA ILE A 365 48.83 -0.28 -3.16
C ILE A 365 48.39 1.16 -2.77
N PRO A 366 49.00 1.83 -1.75
CA PRO A 366 48.64 3.21 -1.44
C PRO A 366 48.92 4.20 -2.58
N ASN A 367 49.87 3.92 -3.47
CA ASN A 367 50.17 4.77 -4.63
C ASN A 367 49.29 4.45 -5.88
N VAL A 368 48.49 3.37 -5.82
CA VAL A 368 47.59 2.93 -6.89
C VAL A 368 46.15 3.34 -6.61
N MET A 369 45.80 3.56 -5.34
CA MET A 369 44.49 3.99 -4.90
C MET A 369 44.38 5.50 -4.82
#